data_cdd1f5996c1582bbf255a1518109ce47
#
_entry.id   cdd1f5996c1582bbf255a1518109ce47
#
_cell.length_a   1.000
_cell.length_b   1.000
_cell.length_c   1.000
_cell.angle_alpha   90.00
_cell.angle_beta   90.00
_cell.angle_gamma   90.00
#
_symmetry.space_group_name_H-M   'P 1'
#
loop_
_entity.id
_entity.type
_entity.pdbx_description
1 polymer ?
#
loop_
_entity_poly.entity_id
_entity_poly.type
_entity_poly.pdbx_seq_one_letter_code
_entity_poly.pdbx_strand_id
1 'polypeptide(L)'
;MGAATVTPSGSFVAGSLQTFTLVYTAGFFGIDDTGSIKVVHRFASDMGRPQWSDPTAPNYTTVVASNGAILEVQYDGKRNIRPWDKTLFIRVIRGFLREGDQITICFGDRSAGSPGIRVQTFVEPTFEFRVLVDPFATYHYAELVQQPYIAVVAGPPVGWKVILPTLRQCGQSFSLGFKGEDKWGNPSDQVEGVFSLRPNHPIKNLPETIQVVKGQHALKLEGLSVASASDIQINVHDAAGNLLCVSNPLRVISEAPLLHFWADLHGQSEETIGTNSARELIEFARDRAFLDAMSHQGNDFQITTPFWEQLNHLTAQYNQDGQFVIYPGYEWSGNTGLGGDRNVMFMHEGCQIRRSSHA
;
A
#
# COMPACT_ATOMS: atom_id res chain seq x y z
N MET A 1 0.83 28.65 -8.18
CA MET A 1 0.27 27.71 -9.17
C MET A 1 -1.22 27.45 -8.95
N GLY A 2 -1.77 27.82 -7.80
CA GLY A 2 -3.18 27.57 -7.46
C GLY A 2 -3.31 26.57 -6.32
N ALA A 3 -4.52 26.04 -6.15
CA ALA A 3 -4.85 25.08 -5.12
C ALA A 3 -5.82 24.01 -5.64
N ALA A 4 -5.86 22.87 -5.00
CA ALA A 4 -6.82 21.83 -5.32
C ALA A 4 -7.47 21.26 -4.06
N THR A 5 -8.71 20.84 -4.19
CA THR A 5 -9.45 20.14 -3.13
C THR A 5 -10.15 18.92 -3.69
N VAL A 6 -10.39 17.91 -2.86
CA VAL A 6 -11.17 16.71 -3.22
C VAL A 6 -12.35 16.56 -2.27
N THR A 7 -13.51 16.26 -2.82
CA THR A 7 -14.77 16.04 -2.08
C THR A 7 -15.46 14.78 -2.61
N PRO A 8 -15.94 13.88 -1.74
CA PRO A 8 -15.76 13.89 -0.29
C PRO A 8 -14.31 13.59 0.10
N SER A 9 -13.87 14.11 1.26
CA SER A 9 -12.62 13.78 1.93
C SER A 9 -12.86 12.73 3.02
N GLY A 10 -11.79 12.18 3.59
CA GLY A 10 -11.87 11.20 4.68
C GLY A 10 -11.51 9.79 4.25
N SER A 11 -12.12 8.76 4.87
CA SER A 11 -11.74 7.36 4.69
C SER A 11 -12.75 6.61 3.81
N PHE A 12 -12.22 5.80 2.87
CA PHE A 12 -13.00 5.00 1.93
C PHE A 12 -12.53 3.56 1.93
N VAL A 13 -13.49 2.64 1.87
CA VAL A 13 -13.18 1.20 1.86
C VAL A 13 -12.49 0.81 0.55
N ALA A 14 -11.42 0.04 0.66
CA ALA A 14 -10.67 -0.51 -0.46
C ALA A 14 -11.60 -1.22 -1.48
N GLY A 15 -11.42 -0.88 -2.76
CA GLY A 15 -12.21 -1.42 -3.86
C GLY A 15 -13.68 -1.01 -3.90
N SER A 16 -14.14 -0.08 -3.03
CA SER A 16 -15.50 0.47 -3.11
C SER A 16 -15.67 1.38 -4.34
N LEU A 17 -16.91 1.54 -4.79
CA LEU A 17 -17.25 2.46 -5.88
C LEU A 17 -17.67 3.80 -5.29
N GLN A 18 -16.97 4.86 -5.65
CA GLN A 18 -17.16 6.21 -5.11
C GLN A 18 -17.29 7.24 -6.23
N THR A 19 -17.68 8.45 -5.86
CA THR A 19 -17.58 9.63 -6.72
C THR A 19 -16.72 10.65 -6.00
N PHE A 20 -15.67 11.14 -6.66
CA PHE A 20 -14.81 12.19 -6.12
C PHE A 20 -14.85 13.40 -7.05
N THR A 21 -15.14 14.55 -6.49
CA THR A 21 -15.03 15.83 -7.20
C THR A 21 -13.72 16.50 -6.79
N LEU A 22 -12.76 16.56 -7.71
CA LEU A 22 -11.55 17.34 -7.54
C LEU A 22 -11.74 18.69 -8.23
N VAL A 23 -11.54 19.76 -7.47
CA VAL A 23 -11.61 21.13 -7.97
C VAL A 23 -10.21 21.74 -7.90
N TYR A 24 -9.62 22.01 -9.06
CA TYR A 24 -8.43 22.83 -9.18
C TYR A 24 -8.86 24.29 -9.37
N THR A 25 -8.33 25.19 -8.56
CA THR A 25 -8.51 26.65 -8.68
C THR A 25 -7.21 27.26 -9.16
N ALA A 26 -7.24 27.93 -10.30
CA ALA A 26 -6.06 28.57 -10.90
C ALA A 26 -5.51 29.68 -10.00
N GLY A 27 -4.20 29.70 -9.82
CA GLY A 27 -3.51 30.75 -9.07
C GLY A 27 -3.19 31.96 -9.91
N PHE A 28 -2.34 32.82 -9.39
CA PHE A 28 -1.96 34.12 -9.96
C PHE A 28 -1.59 34.07 -11.46
N PHE A 29 -0.92 33.01 -11.91
CA PHE A 29 -0.51 32.89 -13.32
C PHE A 29 -1.63 32.43 -14.25
N GLY A 30 -2.77 32.00 -13.71
CA GLY A 30 -3.82 31.36 -14.54
C GLY A 30 -3.33 30.07 -15.22
N ILE A 31 -3.97 29.72 -16.34
CA ILE A 31 -3.50 28.71 -17.32
C ILE A 31 -3.77 29.29 -18.70
N ASP A 32 -2.71 29.49 -19.48
CA ASP A 32 -2.79 30.08 -20.82
C ASP A 32 -3.31 29.05 -21.85
N ASP A 33 -3.57 29.52 -23.06
CA ASP A 33 -3.85 28.65 -24.20
C ASP A 33 -2.72 27.63 -24.37
N THR A 34 -3.09 26.36 -24.52
CA THR A 34 -2.19 25.18 -24.52
C THR A 34 -1.53 24.82 -23.18
N GLY A 35 -1.66 25.63 -22.13
CA GLY A 35 -1.27 25.25 -20.77
C GLY A 35 -2.06 24.05 -20.26
N SER A 36 -1.56 23.37 -19.25
CA SER A 36 -2.13 22.10 -18.82
C SER A 36 -1.96 21.82 -17.33
N ILE A 37 -2.81 20.92 -16.83
CA ILE A 37 -2.64 20.27 -15.53
C ILE A 37 -2.58 18.75 -15.71
N LYS A 38 -1.89 18.10 -14.79
CA LYS A 38 -1.91 16.64 -14.62
C LYS A 38 -2.49 16.31 -13.25
N VAL A 39 -3.37 15.33 -13.16
CA VAL A 39 -3.68 14.65 -11.91
C VAL A 39 -3.03 13.29 -11.98
N VAL A 40 -2.08 13.03 -11.09
CA VAL A 40 -1.26 11.82 -11.17
C VAL A 40 -1.44 10.95 -9.93
N HIS A 41 -1.46 9.64 -10.15
CA HIS A 41 -1.46 8.62 -9.09
C HIS A 41 -0.17 7.81 -9.16
N ARG A 42 0.16 7.17 -8.05
CA ARG A 42 1.34 6.31 -7.96
C ARG A 42 1.26 5.11 -8.89
N PHE A 43 2.41 4.65 -9.37
CA PHE A 43 2.59 3.44 -10.15
C PHE A 43 1.89 2.21 -9.53
N ALA A 44 2.05 2.04 -8.23
CA ALA A 44 1.49 0.90 -7.50
C ALA A 44 -0.05 0.91 -7.41
N SER A 45 -0.70 2.10 -7.50
CA SER A 45 -2.16 2.19 -7.35
C SER A 45 -2.89 1.43 -8.46
N ASP A 46 -3.88 0.66 -8.08
CA ASP A 46 -4.83 0.00 -8.97
C ASP A 46 -6.21 0.70 -9.01
N MET A 47 -6.27 1.97 -8.62
CA MET A 47 -7.49 2.77 -8.73
C MET A 47 -8.09 2.68 -10.14
N GLY A 48 -9.40 2.70 -10.24
CA GLY A 48 -10.12 2.61 -11.52
C GLY A 48 -9.61 3.64 -12.53
N ARG A 49 -9.47 3.21 -13.79
CA ARG A 49 -9.00 4.11 -14.86
C ARG A 49 -10.13 5.00 -15.32
N PRO A 50 -9.98 6.33 -15.30
CA PRO A 50 -10.94 7.25 -15.86
C PRO A 50 -11.26 6.91 -17.32
N GLN A 51 -12.55 7.01 -17.71
CA GLN A 51 -13.02 6.81 -19.07
C GLN A 51 -14.17 7.78 -19.38
N TRP A 52 -14.38 8.09 -20.68
CA TRP A 52 -15.34 9.06 -21.18
C TRP A 52 -16.29 8.48 -22.22
N SER A 53 -16.12 7.22 -22.62
CA SER A 53 -16.82 6.61 -23.74
C SER A 53 -18.20 6.08 -23.37
N ASP A 54 -18.40 5.64 -22.13
CA ASP A 54 -19.66 5.08 -21.65
C ASP A 54 -20.08 5.72 -20.33
N PRO A 55 -21.07 6.64 -20.36
CA PRO A 55 -21.55 7.33 -19.16
C PRO A 55 -22.21 6.43 -18.12
N THR A 56 -22.59 5.22 -18.49
CA THR A 56 -23.23 4.25 -17.59
C THR A 56 -22.25 3.24 -16.98
N ALA A 57 -21.06 3.13 -17.54
CA ALA A 57 -20.03 2.18 -17.10
C ALA A 57 -19.24 2.71 -15.88
N PRO A 58 -18.60 1.82 -15.11
CA PRO A 58 -17.70 2.22 -14.03
C PRO A 58 -16.58 3.15 -14.51
N ASN A 59 -16.12 4.01 -13.61
CA ASN A 59 -15.02 4.96 -13.80
C ASN A 59 -15.33 6.10 -14.80
N TYR A 60 -16.60 6.29 -15.17
CA TYR A 60 -16.96 7.45 -15.99
C TYR A 60 -16.51 8.74 -15.30
N THR A 61 -15.88 9.62 -16.05
CA THR A 61 -15.25 10.81 -15.51
C THR A 61 -15.62 12.01 -16.37
N THR A 62 -16.00 13.12 -15.75
CA THR A 62 -16.29 14.39 -16.45
C THR A 62 -15.30 15.46 -16.03
N VAL A 63 -14.96 16.37 -16.95
CA VAL A 63 -14.05 17.48 -16.71
C VAL A 63 -14.60 18.72 -17.35
N VAL A 64 -14.73 19.80 -16.56
CA VAL A 64 -15.29 21.09 -17.03
C VAL A 64 -14.49 22.27 -16.49
N ALA A 65 -14.35 23.32 -17.30
CA ALA A 65 -13.82 24.62 -16.89
C ALA A 65 -14.95 25.56 -16.50
N SER A 66 -14.84 26.32 -15.39
CA SER A 66 -15.85 27.22 -14.87
C SER A 66 -16.19 28.39 -15.81
N ASN A 67 -15.25 28.80 -16.64
CA ASN A 67 -15.35 29.92 -17.56
C ASN A 67 -15.67 29.52 -19.00
N GLY A 68 -15.92 28.22 -19.27
CA GLY A 68 -16.24 27.69 -20.60
C GLY A 68 -15.05 27.49 -21.52
N ALA A 69 -13.82 27.56 -21.02
CA ALA A 69 -12.63 27.14 -21.79
C ALA A 69 -12.79 25.69 -22.25
N ILE A 70 -12.36 25.38 -23.47
CA ILE A 70 -12.43 24.02 -24.03
C ILE A 70 -11.20 23.24 -23.61
N LEU A 71 -11.43 22.06 -23.03
CA LEU A 71 -10.41 21.20 -22.47
C LEU A 71 -10.26 19.93 -23.33
N GLU A 72 -9.02 19.53 -23.58
CA GLU A 72 -8.67 18.19 -24.02
C GLU A 72 -8.32 17.36 -22.80
N VAL A 73 -8.87 16.15 -22.72
CA VAL A 73 -8.69 15.25 -21.59
C VAL A 73 -8.20 13.89 -22.07
N GLN A 74 -7.13 13.39 -21.48
CA GLN A 74 -6.54 12.10 -21.82
C GLN A 74 -6.11 11.38 -20.54
N TYR A 75 -6.15 10.04 -20.55
CA TYR A 75 -5.56 9.21 -19.51
C TYR A 75 -4.47 8.31 -20.11
N ASP A 76 -3.31 8.33 -19.47
CA ASP A 76 -2.17 7.47 -19.84
C ASP A 76 -1.45 7.00 -18.58
N GLY A 77 -1.24 5.69 -18.48
CA GLY A 77 -0.57 5.07 -17.34
C GLY A 77 0.95 5.31 -17.28
N LYS A 78 1.54 6.03 -18.26
CA LYS A 78 2.99 6.24 -18.35
C LYS A 78 3.38 7.66 -18.76
N ARG A 79 2.49 8.63 -18.63
CA ARG A 79 2.70 10.00 -19.12
C ARG A 79 3.47 10.92 -18.15
N ASN A 80 3.89 10.38 -17.02
CA ASN A 80 4.69 11.13 -16.06
C ASN A 80 5.81 10.24 -15.50
N ILE A 81 6.68 10.79 -14.65
CA ILE A 81 7.84 10.09 -14.09
C ILE A 81 7.41 9.23 -12.90
N ARG A 82 7.87 7.97 -12.82
CA ARG A 82 7.71 7.14 -11.62
C ARG A 82 8.28 7.85 -10.38
N PRO A 83 7.59 7.72 -9.23
CA PRO A 83 6.47 6.82 -8.92
C PRO A 83 5.08 7.36 -9.29
N TRP A 84 4.95 8.51 -9.95
CA TRP A 84 3.71 9.23 -10.25
C TRP A 84 3.38 9.20 -11.75
N ASP A 85 3.33 8.02 -12.34
CA ASP A 85 3.22 7.88 -13.81
C ASP A 85 1.77 7.76 -14.32
N LYS A 86 0.81 7.34 -13.49
CA LYS A 86 -0.61 7.20 -13.89
C LYS A 86 -1.28 8.56 -13.96
N THR A 87 -1.47 9.06 -15.17
CA THR A 87 -1.75 10.47 -15.43
C THR A 87 -3.10 10.69 -16.08
N LEU A 88 -3.97 11.47 -15.44
CA LEU A 88 -5.04 12.20 -16.08
C LEU A 88 -4.46 13.54 -16.55
N PHE A 89 -4.37 13.72 -17.85
CA PHE A 89 -3.84 14.93 -18.49
C PHE A 89 -4.99 15.80 -19.00
N ILE A 90 -4.96 17.10 -18.65
CA ILE A 90 -5.99 18.08 -19.02
C ILE A 90 -5.27 19.30 -19.60
N ARG A 91 -5.54 19.61 -20.86
CA ARG A 91 -4.95 20.76 -21.57
C ARG A 91 -6.05 21.72 -22.01
N VAL A 92 -5.79 23.01 -21.87
CA VAL A 92 -6.63 24.04 -22.47
C VAL A 92 -6.33 24.07 -23.97
N ILE A 93 -7.34 23.83 -24.83
CA ILE A 93 -7.17 23.87 -26.28
C ILE A 93 -7.86 25.07 -26.93
N ARG A 94 -8.70 25.75 -26.17
CA ARG A 94 -9.32 27.02 -26.60
C ARG A 94 -9.75 27.83 -25.38
N GLY A 95 -9.33 29.07 -25.34
CA GLY A 95 -9.54 29.97 -24.19
C GLY A 95 -8.33 29.90 -23.23
N PHE A 96 -8.55 30.32 -22.01
CA PHE A 96 -7.55 30.34 -20.94
C PHE A 96 -8.27 30.40 -19.59
N LEU A 97 -7.55 30.14 -18.49
CA LEU A 97 -8.07 30.32 -17.13
C LEU A 97 -7.35 31.51 -16.48
N ARG A 98 -8.11 32.39 -15.84
CA ARG A 98 -7.60 33.48 -14.99
C ARG A 98 -7.42 32.97 -13.56
N GLU A 99 -6.76 33.77 -12.74
CA GLU A 99 -6.76 33.55 -11.29
C GLU A 99 -8.18 33.42 -10.77
N GLY A 100 -8.45 32.37 -9.99
CA GLY A 100 -9.75 32.03 -9.43
C GLY A 100 -10.67 31.20 -10.33
N ASP A 101 -10.40 31.08 -11.64
CA ASP A 101 -11.13 30.15 -12.50
C ASP A 101 -10.82 28.69 -12.10
N GLN A 102 -11.77 27.79 -12.35
CA GLN A 102 -11.67 26.41 -11.87
C GLN A 102 -11.73 25.38 -12.98
N ILE A 103 -11.04 24.27 -12.79
CA ILE A 103 -11.26 22.99 -13.48
C ILE A 103 -11.86 22.03 -12.48
N THR A 104 -13.07 21.56 -12.75
CA THR A 104 -13.77 20.55 -11.95
C THR A 104 -13.66 19.20 -12.64
N ILE A 105 -13.13 18.21 -11.93
CA ILE A 105 -12.98 16.83 -12.37
C ILE A 105 -13.88 15.96 -11.49
N CYS A 106 -14.88 15.31 -12.07
CA CYS A 106 -15.75 14.39 -11.36
C CYS A 106 -15.35 12.94 -11.71
N PHE A 107 -14.55 12.34 -10.88
CA PHE A 107 -14.18 10.92 -10.99
C PHE A 107 -15.34 10.04 -10.57
N GLY A 108 -15.79 9.15 -11.45
CA GLY A 108 -16.93 8.28 -11.19
C GLY A 108 -18.25 9.06 -11.17
N ASP A 109 -18.46 9.95 -12.14
CA ASP A 109 -19.67 10.76 -12.27
C ASP A 109 -20.91 9.87 -12.48
N ARG A 110 -21.83 9.93 -11.54
CA ARG A 110 -23.06 9.12 -11.52
C ARG A 110 -24.25 9.77 -12.22
N SER A 111 -24.10 10.97 -12.74
CA SER A 111 -25.22 11.75 -13.33
C SER A 111 -25.91 11.03 -14.48
N ALA A 112 -25.21 10.19 -15.20
CA ALA A 112 -25.72 9.41 -16.34
C ALA A 112 -25.84 7.89 -16.06
N GLY A 113 -25.75 7.46 -14.79
CA GLY A 113 -25.99 6.07 -14.40
C GLY A 113 -24.72 5.23 -14.11
N SER A 114 -23.53 5.82 -14.18
CA SER A 114 -22.30 5.14 -13.74
C SER A 114 -22.39 4.73 -12.25
N PRO A 115 -21.88 3.56 -11.86
CA PRO A 115 -21.83 3.17 -10.43
C PRO A 115 -20.76 3.92 -9.63
N GLY A 116 -19.89 4.69 -10.29
CA GLY A 116 -18.77 5.39 -9.67
C GLY A 116 -17.40 4.92 -10.13
N ILE A 117 -16.33 5.48 -9.56
CA ILE A 117 -14.96 5.02 -9.77
C ILE A 117 -14.54 4.03 -8.69
N ARG A 118 -13.84 2.97 -9.05
CA ARG A 118 -13.32 1.99 -8.10
C ARG A 118 -12.10 2.56 -7.36
N VAL A 119 -12.21 2.69 -6.04
CA VAL A 119 -11.07 2.99 -5.15
C VAL A 119 -10.05 1.85 -5.25
N GLN A 120 -8.77 2.14 -5.06
CA GLN A 120 -7.73 1.09 -5.05
C GLN A 120 -8.05 -0.01 -4.04
N THR A 121 -7.48 -1.22 -4.26
CA THR A 121 -7.84 -2.42 -3.50
C THR A 121 -6.99 -2.67 -2.27
N PHE A 122 -6.00 -1.85 -1.99
CA PHE A 122 -5.13 -1.96 -0.83
C PHE A 122 -5.13 -0.67 0.01
N VAL A 123 -4.85 -0.83 1.31
CA VAL A 123 -4.89 0.26 2.29
C VAL A 123 -3.75 1.25 2.06
N GLU A 124 -4.08 2.54 2.17
CA GLU A 124 -3.13 3.65 2.08
C GLU A 124 -3.71 4.86 2.84
N PRO A 125 -3.07 5.35 3.91
CA PRO A 125 -3.61 6.44 4.71
C PRO A 125 -3.60 7.79 3.98
N THR A 126 -2.75 7.95 2.97
CA THR A 126 -2.52 9.21 2.25
C THR A 126 -2.52 9.01 0.74
N PHE A 127 -3.63 8.46 0.20
CA PHE A 127 -3.81 8.35 -1.25
C PHE A 127 -4.00 9.74 -1.85
N GLU A 128 -2.98 10.25 -2.53
CA GLU A 128 -2.98 11.59 -3.13
C GLU A 128 -3.59 11.60 -4.52
N PHE A 129 -4.41 12.63 -4.80
CA PHE A 129 -4.71 13.11 -6.14
C PHE A 129 -3.70 14.21 -6.48
N ARG A 130 -2.45 13.84 -6.78
CA ARG A 130 -1.36 14.81 -6.95
C ARG A 130 -1.58 15.65 -8.20
N VAL A 131 -1.70 16.96 -8.02
CA VAL A 131 -1.91 17.93 -9.11
C VAL A 131 -0.60 18.60 -9.44
N LEU A 132 -0.25 18.57 -10.73
CA LEU A 132 0.90 19.21 -11.32
C LEU A 132 0.42 20.22 -12.35
N VAL A 133 1.01 21.42 -12.38
CA VAL A 133 0.54 22.54 -13.21
C VAL A 133 1.65 23.07 -14.10
N ASP A 134 1.38 23.18 -15.40
CA ASP A 134 2.20 23.89 -16.38
C ASP A 134 1.32 24.97 -17.05
N PRO A 135 1.33 26.21 -16.53
CA PRO A 135 0.43 27.25 -17.01
C PRO A 135 0.76 27.78 -18.41
N PHE A 136 1.97 27.55 -18.93
CA PHE A 136 2.50 28.22 -20.12
C PHE A 136 2.98 27.26 -21.22
N ALA A 137 2.59 25.98 -21.15
CA ALA A 137 3.00 24.95 -22.09
C ALA A 137 4.53 24.80 -22.22
N THR A 138 5.24 24.91 -21.12
CA THR A 138 6.70 24.80 -21.06
C THR A 138 7.18 23.35 -20.91
N TYR A 139 6.26 22.42 -20.63
CA TYR A 139 6.50 21.02 -20.25
C TYR A 139 7.24 20.86 -18.90
N HIS A 140 7.41 21.96 -18.16
CA HIS A 140 7.90 21.95 -16.78
C HIS A 140 6.73 22.12 -15.82
N TYR A 141 6.39 21.02 -15.14
CA TYR A 141 5.27 20.98 -14.22
C TYR A 141 5.70 21.33 -12.80
N ALA A 142 5.00 22.25 -12.17
CA ALA A 142 5.17 22.57 -10.76
C ALA A 142 4.09 21.87 -9.92
N GLU A 143 4.50 21.33 -8.78
CA GLU A 143 3.59 20.77 -7.79
C GLU A 143 2.84 21.84 -7.02
N LEU A 144 1.60 21.54 -6.58
CA LEU A 144 0.91 22.38 -5.62
C LEU A 144 1.55 22.22 -4.24
N VAL A 145 1.53 23.27 -3.44
CA VAL A 145 2.08 23.27 -2.07
C VAL A 145 1.36 22.27 -1.16
N GLN A 146 0.05 22.11 -1.38
CA GLN A 146 -0.77 21.13 -0.68
C GLN A 146 -1.51 20.29 -1.71
N GLN A 147 -1.39 18.97 -1.56
CA GLN A 147 -2.04 18.02 -2.44
C GLN A 147 -3.31 17.47 -1.76
N PRO A 148 -4.44 17.37 -2.49
CA PRO A 148 -5.63 16.72 -1.96
C PRO A 148 -5.42 15.21 -1.83
N TYR A 149 -5.89 14.64 -0.74
CA TYR A 149 -5.78 13.20 -0.48
C TYR A 149 -7.02 12.64 0.21
N ILE A 150 -7.14 11.33 0.17
CA ILE A 150 -8.12 10.52 0.92
C ILE A 150 -7.37 9.40 1.66
N ALA A 151 -8.01 8.78 2.63
CA ALA A 151 -7.53 7.53 3.22
C ALA A 151 -8.27 6.34 2.61
N VAL A 152 -7.53 5.29 2.26
CA VAL A 152 -8.09 4.00 1.86
C VAL A 152 -7.92 3.02 3.01
N VAL A 153 -9.04 2.47 3.49
CA VAL A 153 -9.09 1.61 4.67
C VAL A 153 -9.59 0.20 4.32
N ALA A 154 -9.27 -0.78 5.13
CA ALA A 154 -9.76 -2.14 4.95
C ALA A 154 -11.30 -2.20 5.09
N GLY A 155 -11.92 -3.10 4.32
CA GLY A 155 -13.33 -3.42 4.46
C GLY A 155 -13.64 -4.37 5.62
N PRO A 156 -14.92 -4.74 5.80
CA PRO A 156 -15.32 -5.78 6.75
C PRO A 156 -14.58 -7.09 6.47
N PRO A 157 -14.25 -7.89 7.52
CA PRO A 157 -13.59 -9.17 7.33
C PRO A 157 -14.54 -10.17 6.64
N VAL A 158 -14.02 -10.83 5.60
CA VAL A 158 -14.72 -11.92 4.88
C VAL A 158 -13.89 -13.20 4.85
N GLY A 159 -12.61 -13.13 5.18
CA GLY A 159 -11.70 -14.25 5.30
C GLY A 159 -10.95 -14.22 6.64
N TRP A 160 -10.55 -15.39 7.11
CA TRP A 160 -9.85 -15.54 8.39
C TRP A 160 -8.53 -16.27 8.18
N LYS A 161 -7.49 -15.84 8.88
CA LYS A 161 -6.16 -16.44 8.80
C LYS A 161 -5.64 -16.75 10.19
N VAL A 162 -5.17 -17.97 10.38
CA VAL A 162 -4.30 -18.37 11.49
C VAL A 162 -2.99 -18.83 10.88
N ILE A 163 -1.91 -18.21 11.29
CA ILE A 163 -0.59 -18.39 10.70
C ILE A 163 0.34 -18.95 11.75
N LEU A 164 0.94 -20.10 11.45
CA LEU A 164 1.95 -20.78 12.23
C LEU A 164 3.27 -20.82 11.45
N PRO A 165 4.43 -20.93 12.09
CA PRO A 165 5.64 -21.32 11.40
C PRO A 165 5.48 -22.69 10.73
N THR A 166 6.29 -23.02 9.74
CA THR A 166 6.16 -24.30 9.00
C THR A 166 7.01 -25.43 9.55
N LEU A 167 8.08 -25.12 10.28
CA LEU A 167 8.98 -26.10 10.90
C LEU A 167 9.54 -25.59 12.22
N ARG A 168 9.44 -26.41 13.28
CA ARG A 168 10.07 -26.15 14.58
C ARG A 168 10.61 -27.45 15.18
N GLN A 169 11.56 -27.32 16.09
CA GLN A 169 12.05 -28.43 16.89
C GLN A 169 11.19 -28.63 18.15
N CYS A 170 11.10 -29.85 18.66
CA CYS A 170 10.41 -30.16 19.92
C CYS A 170 10.85 -29.22 21.05
N GLY A 171 9.92 -28.63 21.76
CA GLY A 171 10.13 -27.68 22.85
C GLY A 171 10.55 -26.26 22.42
N GLN A 172 10.84 -26.02 21.15
CA GLN A 172 11.19 -24.71 20.65
C GLN A 172 9.96 -23.77 20.67
N SER A 173 10.20 -22.53 21.09
CA SER A 173 9.17 -21.50 21.13
C SER A 173 8.79 -21.02 19.73
N PHE A 174 7.49 -20.71 19.53
CA PHE A 174 6.98 -20.11 18.31
C PHE A 174 5.80 -19.16 18.59
N SER A 175 5.42 -18.38 17.58
CA SER A 175 4.29 -17.48 17.61
C SER A 175 3.17 -17.98 16.70
N LEU A 176 1.92 -17.60 17.04
CA LEU A 176 0.74 -17.72 16.21
C LEU A 176 0.23 -16.33 15.86
N GLY A 177 -0.05 -16.09 14.59
CA GLY A 177 -0.75 -14.90 14.13
C GLY A 177 -2.22 -15.19 13.80
N PHE A 178 -3.12 -14.29 14.19
CA PHE A 178 -4.54 -14.34 13.84
C PHE A 178 -5.02 -13.02 13.30
N LYS A 179 -5.75 -13.04 12.17
CA LYS A 179 -6.36 -11.85 11.57
C LYS A 179 -7.60 -12.19 10.74
N GLY A 180 -8.51 -11.21 10.62
CA GLY A 180 -9.53 -11.19 9.59
C GLY A 180 -9.10 -10.31 8.44
N GLU A 181 -9.40 -10.71 7.22
CA GLU A 181 -9.06 -9.97 6.00
C GLU A 181 -10.34 -9.60 5.24
N ASP A 182 -10.33 -8.42 4.61
CA ASP A 182 -11.38 -8.06 3.66
C ASP A 182 -11.27 -8.88 2.37
N LYS A 183 -12.16 -8.66 1.41
CA LYS A 183 -12.18 -9.41 0.15
C LYS A 183 -10.93 -9.22 -0.72
N TRP A 184 -10.10 -8.24 -0.39
CA TRP A 184 -8.87 -7.92 -1.10
C TRP A 184 -7.60 -8.39 -0.37
N GLY A 185 -7.76 -8.96 0.82
CA GLY A 185 -6.66 -9.44 1.64
C GLY A 185 -6.08 -8.40 2.60
N ASN A 186 -6.72 -7.23 2.72
CA ASN A 186 -6.28 -6.24 3.71
C ASN A 186 -6.66 -6.69 5.12
N PRO A 187 -5.72 -6.69 6.09
CA PRO A 187 -6.05 -6.94 7.48
C PRO A 187 -7.06 -5.92 8.01
N SER A 188 -8.24 -6.41 8.40
CA SER A 188 -9.36 -5.56 8.81
C SER A 188 -9.29 -5.21 10.29
N ASP A 189 -9.47 -3.94 10.61
CA ASP A 189 -9.61 -3.43 11.97
C ASP A 189 -11.04 -3.54 12.53
N GLN A 190 -11.96 -4.12 11.74
CA GLN A 190 -13.36 -4.30 12.12
C GLN A 190 -13.65 -5.66 12.74
N VAL A 191 -12.60 -6.45 12.97
CA VAL A 191 -12.73 -7.74 13.68
C VAL A 191 -13.03 -7.48 15.15
N GLU A 192 -14.09 -8.09 15.66
CA GLU A 192 -14.48 -8.01 17.07
C GLU A 192 -15.11 -9.32 17.52
N GLY A 193 -14.73 -9.81 18.69
CA GLY A 193 -15.36 -11.00 19.29
C GLY A 193 -14.38 -11.91 20.01
N VAL A 194 -14.95 -13.05 20.46
CA VAL A 194 -14.23 -14.15 21.10
C VAL A 194 -14.16 -15.31 20.13
N PHE A 195 -12.97 -15.87 19.96
CA PHE A 195 -12.69 -16.97 19.04
C PHE A 195 -12.08 -18.14 19.80
N SER A 196 -12.57 -19.36 19.57
CA SER A 196 -12.04 -20.59 20.18
C SER A 196 -10.92 -21.16 19.31
N LEU A 197 -9.81 -21.54 19.93
CA LEU A 197 -8.65 -22.19 19.31
C LEU A 197 -8.66 -23.69 19.64
N ARG A 198 -8.78 -24.54 18.62
CA ARG A 198 -8.82 -26.00 18.79
C ARG A 198 -7.67 -26.66 18.02
N PRO A 199 -6.55 -26.92 18.69
CA PRO A 199 -5.43 -27.62 18.07
C PRO A 199 -5.71 -29.12 17.99
N ASN A 200 -5.13 -29.79 16.98
CA ASN A 200 -5.19 -31.26 16.85
C ASN A 200 -4.22 -32.01 17.80
N HIS A 201 -3.23 -31.28 18.37
CA HIS A 201 -2.30 -31.77 19.38
C HIS A 201 -2.08 -30.74 20.49
N PRO A 202 -1.70 -31.15 21.72
CA PRO A 202 -1.45 -30.21 22.80
C PRO A 202 -0.33 -29.20 22.46
N ILE A 203 -0.63 -27.92 22.66
CA ILE A 203 0.30 -26.81 22.51
C ILE A 203 0.42 -26.11 23.86
N LYS A 204 1.63 -26.05 24.41
CA LYS A 204 1.89 -25.37 25.69
C LYS A 204 1.62 -23.86 25.51
N ASN A 205 1.00 -23.24 26.50
CA ASN A 205 0.65 -21.81 26.56
C ASN A 205 -0.38 -21.35 25.50
N LEU A 206 -1.00 -22.24 24.73
CA LEU A 206 -2.11 -21.85 23.86
C LEU A 206 -3.38 -21.64 24.69
N PRO A 207 -3.98 -20.43 24.69
CA PRO A 207 -5.26 -20.24 25.36
C PRO A 207 -6.39 -20.95 24.58
N GLU A 208 -7.43 -21.37 25.29
CA GLU A 208 -8.61 -21.97 24.65
C GLU A 208 -9.39 -20.96 23.79
N THR A 209 -9.34 -19.68 24.18
CA THR A 209 -10.01 -18.59 23.47
C THR A 209 -9.11 -17.37 23.38
N ILE A 210 -9.33 -16.59 22.32
CA ILE A 210 -8.74 -15.26 22.13
C ILE A 210 -9.85 -14.23 22.01
N GLN A 211 -9.61 -13.02 22.50
CA GLN A 211 -10.50 -11.89 22.30
C GLN A 211 -9.82 -10.88 21.39
N VAL A 212 -10.51 -10.45 20.34
CA VAL A 212 -10.08 -9.37 19.44
C VAL A 212 -11.03 -8.20 19.63
N VAL A 213 -10.49 -7.01 19.69
CA VAL A 213 -11.26 -5.76 19.84
C VAL A 213 -11.19 -4.94 18.56
N LYS A 214 -12.27 -4.24 18.26
CA LYS A 214 -12.34 -3.35 17.11
C LYS A 214 -11.18 -2.33 17.14
N GLY A 215 -10.58 -2.07 15.98
CA GLY A 215 -9.37 -1.24 15.83
C GLY A 215 -8.06 -2.06 15.83
N GLN A 216 -8.14 -3.35 16.12
CA GLN A 216 -6.99 -4.26 16.12
C GLN A 216 -6.95 -5.02 14.79
N HIS A 217 -5.95 -4.74 13.95
CA HIS A 217 -5.82 -5.38 12.63
C HIS A 217 -5.41 -6.85 12.68
N ALA A 218 -4.67 -7.24 13.72
CA ALA A 218 -4.16 -8.59 13.91
C ALA A 218 -3.80 -8.84 15.37
N LEU A 219 -3.73 -10.13 15.77
CA LEU A 219 -3.34 -10.56 17.09
C LEU A 219 -2.18 -11.56 16.96
N LYS A 220 -1.14 -11.40 17.79
CA LYS A 220 0.00 -12.32 17.87
C LYS A 220 0.04 -12.95 19.26
N LEU A 221 0.10 -14.28 19.31
CA LEU A 221 0.37 -15.04 20.54
C LEU A 221 1.80 -15.55 20.47
N GLU A 222 2.56 -15.33 21.51
CA GLU A 222 3.97 -15.71 21.59
C GLU A 222 4.22 -16.76 22.68
N GLY A 223 5.38 -17.38 22.65
CA GLY A 223 5.80 -18.34 23.68
C GLY A 223 5.09 -19.68 23.63
N LEU A 224 4.49 -20.03 22.49
CA LEU A 224 3.88 -21.34 22.28
C LEU A 224 4.95 -22.41 22.04
N SER A 225 4.72 -23.65 22.45
CA SER A 225 5.63 -24.75 22.14
C SER A 225 4.92 -26.10 22.12
N VAL A 226 5.53 -27.08 21.41
CA VAL A 226 5.04 -28.47 21.33
C VAL A 226 6.14 -29.40 21.80
N ALA A 227 5.84 -30.29 22.73
CA ALA A 227 6.82 -31.13 23.40
C ALA A 227 7.29 -32.33 22.57
N SER A 228 6.46 -32.85 21.67
CA SER A 228 6.71 -34.07 20.89
C SER A 228 6.55 -33.85 19.40
N ALA A 229 7.26 -34.64 18.61
CA ALA A 229 7.17 -34.61 17.14
C ALA A 229 5.74 -34.90 16.68
N SER A 230 5.19 -33.99 15.86
CA SER A 230 3.82 -34.05 15.36
C SER A 230 3.60 -33.02 14.25
N ASP A 231 2.58 -33.22 13.43
CA ASP A 231 2.07 -32.22 12.50
C ASP A 231 0.88 -31.49 13.17
N ILE A 232 1.04 -30.18 13.35
CA ILE A 232 0.11 -29.32 14.09
C ILE A 232 -0.77 -28.54 13.14
N GLN A 233 -2.08 -28.52 13.42
CA GLN A 233 -3.04 -27.57 12.85
C GLN A 233 -3.97 -27.07 13.95
N ILE A 234 -4.46 -25.86 13.78
CA ILE A 234 -5.40 -25.21 14.70
C ILE A 234 -6.65 -24.81 13.94
N ASN A 235 -7.80 -25.29 14.40
CA ASN A 235 -9.10 -24.84 13.93
C ASN A 235 -9.56 -23.66 14.77
N VAL A 236 -10.05 -22.60 14.11
CA VAL A 236 -10.62 -21.43 14.77
C VAL A 236 -12.11 -21.38 14.56
N HIS A 237 -12.85 -21.19 15.65
CA HIS A 237 -14.30 -21.10 15.63
C HIS A 237 -14.76 -19.76 16.19
N ASP A 238 -15.89 -19.26 15.69
CA ASP A 238 -16.60 -18.13 16.27
C ASP A 238 -17.32 -18.49 17.58
N ALA A 239 -17.96 -17.50 18.21
CA ALA A 239 -18.71 -17.69 19.44
C ALA A 239 -19.94 -18.63 19.28
N ALA A 240 -20.44 -18.82 18.07
CA ALA A 240 -21.53 -19.74 17.76
C ALA A 240 -21.03 -21.18 17.51
N GLY A 241 -19.71 -21.38 17.46
CA GLY A 241 -19.09 -22.69 17.21
C GLY A 241 -18.87 -22.98 15.70
N ASN A 242 -19.12 -22.04 14.81
CA ASN A 242 -18.86 -22.22 13.40
C ASN A 242 -17.35 -22.19 13.12
N LEU A 243 -16.88 -23.11 12.29
CA LEU A 243 -15.47 -23.11 11.83
C LEU A 243 -15.23 -21.91 10.89
N LEU A 244 -14.31 -21.03 11.25
CA LEU A 244 -13.91 -19.88 10.46
C LEU A 244 -12.73 -20.18 9.54
N CYS A 245 -11.69 -20.83 10.08
CA CYS A 245 -10.50 -21.21 9.32
C CYS A 245 -9.71 -22.32 10.00
N VAL A 246 -8.78 -22.89 9.24
CA VAL A 246 -7.77 -23.85 9.71
C VAL A 246 -6.39 -23.23 9.43
N SER A 247 -5.45 -23.36 10.37
CA SER A 247 -4.08 -22.86 10.18
C SER A 247 -3.36 -23.58 9.03
N ASN A 248 -2.29 -22.97 8.52
CA ASN A 248 -1.28 -23.74 7.80
C ASN A 248 -0.69 -24.82 8.74
N PRO A 249 -0.17 -25.94 8.20
CA PRO A 249 0.46 -26.97 9.02
C PRO A 249 1.81 -26.47 9.57
N LEU A 250 2.07 -26.80 10.85
CA LEU A 250 3.38 -26.70 11.48
C LEU A 250 3.91 -28.11 11.73
N ARG A 251 5.01 -28.46 11.09
CA ARG A 251 5.75 -29.69 11.39
C ARG A 251 6.69 -29.49 12.58
N VAL A 252 6.54 -30.34 13.60
CA VAL A 252 7.43 -30.40 14.76
C VAL A 252 8.22 -31.70 14.72
N ILE A 253 9.55 -31.62 14.76
CA ILE A 253 10.47 -32.75 14.69
C ILE A 253 11.45 -32.74 15.87
N SER A 254 12.04 -33.90 16.20
CA SER A 254 12.93 -34.04 17.35
C SER A 254 14.20 -33.18 17.20
N GLU A 255 14.79 -33.19 16.01
CA GLU A 255 16.00 -32.46 15.69
C GLU A 255 15.84 -31.76 14.32
N ALA A 256 16.11 -30.48 14.27
CA ALA A 256 16.06 -29.65 13.05
C ALA A 256 17.38 -28.89 12.92
N PRO A 257 18.31 -29.31 12.02
CA PRO A 257 19.56 -28.59 11.82
C PRO A 257 19.35 -27.21 11.23
N LEU A 258 18.28 -27.02 10.50
CA LEU A 258 17.83 -25.73 9.93
C LEU A 258 16.33 -25.57 10.14
N LEU A 259 15.90 -24.35 10.33
CA LEU A 259 14.49 -23.96 10.45
C LEU A 259 14.02 -23.25 9.19
N HIS A 260 12.71 -23.26 8.99
CA HIS A 260 12.09 -22.47 7.93
C HIS A 260 11.65 -21.11 8.48
N PHE A 261 11.99 -20.06 7.75
CA PHE A 261 11.56 -18.68 7.99
C PHE A 261 10.95 -18.08 6.73
N TRP A 262 9.97 -17.21 6.91
CA TRP A 262 9.30 -16.55 5.82
C TRP A 262 9.69 -15.07 5.76
N ALA A 263 10.07 -14.61 4.58
CA ALA A 263 10.56 -13.26 4.38
C ALA A 263 9.99 -12.62 3.13
N ASP A 264 9.80 -11.30 3.17
CA ASP A 264 9.73 -10.45 1.99
C ASP A 264 11.08 -9.73 1.83
N LEU A 265 11.83 -10.13 0.82
CA LEU A 265 13.16 -9.61 0.55
C LEU A 265 13.18 -8.58 -0.59
N HIS A 266 12.00 -8.03 -0.97
CA HIS A 266 11.88 -6.99 -2.00
C HIS A 266 10.72 -6.03 -1.72
N GLY A 267 10.58 -5.56 -0.48
CA GLY A 267 9.59 -4.53 -0.14
C GLY A 267 10.04 -3.13 -0.57
N GLN A 268 9.10 -2.28 -0.98
CA GLN A 268 9.35 -0.87 -1.28
C GLN A 268 8.29 0.03 -0.64
N SER A 269 8.67 1.24 -0.25
CA SER A 269 7.83 2.23 0.42
C SER A 269 7.57 3.47 -0.44
N GLU A 270 6.82 4.43 0.10
CA GLU A 270 6.45 5.67 -0.62
C GLU A 270 7.63 6.54 -0.98
N GLU A 271 8.75 6.43 -0.29
CA GLU A 271 9.97 7.16 -0.59
C GLU A 271 10.62 6.69 -1.90
N THR A 272 10.18 5.53 -2.42
CA THR A 272 10.58 4.99 -3.73
C THR A 272 9.34 4.77 -4.61
N ILE A 273 9.07 3.57 -5.09
CA ILE A 273 7.92 3.31 -5.98
C ILE A 273 6.69 2.72 -5.27
N GLY A 274 6.83 2.34 -4.00
CA GLY A 274 5.74 1.78 -3.21
C GLY A 274 4.72 2.82 -2.73
N THR A 275 3.91 2.40 -1.80
CA THR A 275 2.97 3.23 -1.03
C THR A 275 3.24 3.02 0.45
N ASN A 276 2.73 3.88 1.31
CA ASN A 276 2.99 3.89 2.74
C ASN A 276 4.48 4.10 3.10
N SER A 277 4.74 4.61 4.28
CA SER A 277 6.11 4.89 4.72
C SER A 277 6.93 3.60 4.95
N ALA A 278 8.25 3.72 4.93
CA ALA A 278 9.13 2.60 5.27
C ALA A 278 8.85 2.02 6.67
N ARG A 279 8.46 2.85 7.64
CA ARG A 279 8.04 2.41 8.97
C ARG A 279 6.78 1.55 8.91
N GLU A 280 5.73 2.01 8.24
CA GLU A 280 4.48 1.26 8.10
C GLU A 280 4.66 -0.05 7.35
N LEU A 281 5.55 -0.09 6.34
CA LEU A 281 5.93 -1.31 5.64
C LEU A 281 6.55 -2.34 6.60
N ILE A 282 7.49 -1.91 7.45
CA ILE A 282 8.14 -2.77 8.45
C ILE A 282 7.11 -3.30 9.48
N GLU A 283 6.29 -2.41 10.02
CA GLU A 283 5.23 -2.77 10.98
C GLU A 283 4.21 -3.71 10.37
N PHE A 284 3.82 -3.49 9.12
CA PHE A 284 2.93 -4.42 8.40
C PHE A 284 3.57 -5.80 8.25
N ALA A 285 4.83 -5.88 7.83
CA ALA A 285 5.55 -7.14 7.66
C ALA A 285 5.62 -7.94 8.97
N ARG A 286 5.99 -7.28 10.08
CA ARG A 286 6.14 -7.91 11.39
C ARG A 286 4.81 -8.26 12.06
N ASP A 287 3.86 -7.30 12.07
CA ASP A 287 2.70 -7.36 12.97
C ASP A 287 1.41 -7.82 12.27
N ARG A 288 1.34 -7.71 10.93
CA ARG A 288 0.13 -8.05 10.16
C ARG A 288 0.35 -9.15 9.13
N ALA A 289 1.53 -9.20 8.50
CA ALA A 289 1.91 -10.29 7.62
C ALA A 289 2.55 -11.45 8.37
N PHE A 290 3.04 -11.22 9.60
CA PHE A 290 3.71 -12.19 10.47
C PHE A 290 4.95 -12.81 9.81
N LEU A 291 5.70 -12.01 9.08
CA LEU A 291 6.97 -12.42 8.49
C LEU A 291 8.05 -12.55 9.59
N ASP A 292 9.02 -13.44 9.35
CA ASP A 292 10.19 -13.62 10.20
C ASP A 292 11.32 -12.64 9.81
N ALA A 293 11.36 -12.23 8.53
CA ALA A 293 12.37 -11.28 8.06
C ALA A 293 11.87 -10.44 6.88
N MET A 294 12.56 -9.31 6.63
CA MET A 294 12.34 -8.50 5.45
C MET A 294 13.58 -7.72 5.01
N SER A 295 13.52 -7.16 3.80
CA SER A 295 14.46 -6.16 3.33
C SER A 295 13.73 -5.09 2.52
N HIS A 296 14.01 -3.80 2.80
CA HIS A 296 13.60 -2.72 1.93
C HIS A 296 14.52 -2.69 0.71
N GLN A 297 13.95 -2.71 -0.49
CA GLN A 297 14.69 -2.79 -1.76
C GLN A 297 14.26 -1.66 -2.71
N GLY A 298 14.24 -0.42 -2.20
CA GLY A 298 14.04 0.75 -3.05
C GLY A 298 15.17 0.87 -4.07
N ASN A 299 14.86 1.42 -5.26
CA ASN A 299 15.85 1.61 -6.31
C ASN A 299 16.94 2.59 -5.85
N ASP A 300 18.18 2.24 -6.05
CA ASP A 300 19.36 2.98 -5.54
C ASP A 300 19.40 4.45 -5.95
N PHE A 301 18.90 4.77 -7.15
CA PHE A 301 18.82 6.14 -7.65
C PHE A 301 17.66 6.96 -7.03
N GLN A 302 16.67 6.32 -6.40
CA GLN A 302 15.60 7.00 -5.68
C GLN A 302 15.90 7.17 -4.18
N ILE A 303 16.76 6.32 -3.61
CA ILE A 303 17.14 6.41 -2.21
C ILE A 303 18.08 7.59 -2.01
N THR A 304 17.60 8.68 -1.42
CA THR A 304 18.43 9.81 -1.00
C THR A 304 19.35 9.41 0.17
N THR A 305 20.41 10.18 0.43
CA THR A 305 21.29 9.92 1.59
C THR A 305 20.53 10.01 2.92
N PRO A 306 19.67 11.02 3.18
CA PRO A 306 18.85 11.05 4.40
C PRO A 306 17.92 9.86 4.52
N PHE A 307 17.33 9.39 3.42
CA PHE A 307 16.44 8.21 3.47
C PHE A 307 17.23 6.93 3.75
N TRP A 308 18.44 6.79 3.21
CA TRP A 308 19.33 5.66 3.55
C TRP A 308 19.69 5.62 5.04
N GLU A 309 19.98 6.78 5.62
CA GLU A 309 20.22 6.93 7.07
C GLU A 309 18.97 6.55 7.87
N GLN A 310 17.78 6.98 7.43
CA GLN A 310 16.51 6.60 8.04
C GLN A 310 16.26 5.09 7.97
N LEU A 311 16.52 4.43 6.83
CA LEU A 311 16.38 2.97 6.68
C LEU A 311 17.30 2.22 7.64
N ASN A 312 18.57 2.66 7.78
CA ASN A 312 19.51 2.07 8.75
C ASN A 312 19.02 2.26 10.19
N HIS A 313 18.47 3.44 10.52
CA HIS A 313 17.91 3.70 11.84
C HIS A 313 16.68 2.83 12.13
N LEU A 314 15.76 2.70 11.17
CA LEU A 314 14.61 1.80 11.29
C LEU A 314 15.04 0.35 11.43
N THR A 315 16.04 -0.09 10.66
CA THR A 315 16.59 -1.43 10.78
C THR A 315 17.08 -1.69 12.21
N ALA A 316 17.92 -0.82 12.76
CA ALA A 316 18.42 -0.93 14.14
C ALA A 316 17.29 -0.90 15.19
N GLN A 317 16.24 -0.13 14.94
CA GLN A 317 15.10 -0.02 15.86
C GLN A 317 14.23 -1.27 15.89
N TYR A 318 14.00 -1.90 14.74
CA TYR A 318 13.04 -3.01 14.60
C TYR A 318 13.69 -4.38 14.53
N ASN A 319 15.00 -4.47 14.28
CA ASN A 319 15.74 -5.74 14.24
C ASN A 319 15.80 -6.35 15.63
N GLN A 320 15.30 -7.57 15.76
CA GLN A 320 15.23 -8.26 17.04
C GLN A 320 15.55 -9.74 16.83
N ASP A 321 16.72 -10.14 17.31
CA ASP A 321 17.23 -11.50 17.17
C ASP A 321 16.22 -12.55 17.62
N GLY A 322 15.99 -13.54 16.77
CA GLY A 322 15.07 -14.64 17.03
C GLY A 322 13.58 -14.31 16.92
N GLN A 323 13.23 -13.06 16.61
CA GLN A 323 11.83 -12.63 16.46
C GLN A 323 11.53 -12.03 15.07
N PHE A 324 12.29 -11.02 14.65
CA PHE A 324 12.11 -10.37 13.36
C PHE A 324 13.43 -9.77 12.89
N VAL A 325 13.86 -10.11 11.68
CA VAL A 325 15.15 -9.68 11.12
C VAL A 325 14.93 -8.76 9.94
N ILE A 326 15.62 -7.61 9.94
CA ILE A 326 15.64 -6.70 8.79
C ILE A 326 17.06 -6.69 8.22
N TYR A 327 17.18 -7.01 6.93
CA TYR A 327 18.43 -6.85 6.19
C TYR A 327 18.44 -5.44 5.59
N PRO A 328 19.37 -4.54 6.00
CA PRO A 328 19.56 -3.27 5.29
C PRO A 328 19.85 -3.56 3.83
N GLY A 329 19.14 -2.89 2.92
CA GLY A 329 19.30 -3.23 1.52
C GLY A 329 18.74 -2.18 0.57
N TYR A 330 19.00 -2.39 -0.70
CA TYR A 330 18.49 -1.60 -1.81
C TYR A 330 18.53 -2.39 -3.11
N GLU A 331 17.72 -1.99 -4.07
CA GLU A 331 17.78 -2.51 -5.43
C GLU A 331 18.79 -1.70 -6.24
N TRP A 332 19.91 -2.33 -6.60
CA TRP A 332 20.85 -1.73 -7.52
C TRP A 332 20.31 -1.87 -8.95
N SER A 333 20.01 -0.74 -9.59
CA SER A 333 19.33 -0.67 -10.87
C SER A 333 20.30 -0.25 -11.96
N GLY A 334 21.10 -1.18 -12.46
CA GLY A 334 22.04 -0.96 -13.54
C GLY A 334 21.36 -0.84 -14.89
N ASN A 335 21.38 0.35 -15.50
CA ASN A 335 20.77 0.61 -16.80
C ASN A 335 21.67 0.15 -17.96
N THR A 336 21.96 -1.13 -18.03
CA THR A 336 22.75 -1.69 -19.13
C THR A 336 21.95 -2.76 -19.85
N GLY A 337 22.16 -2.90 -21.16
CA GLY A 337 21.54 -3.95 -21.97
C GLY A 337 21.89 -5.38 -21.54
N LEU A 338 22.89 -5.56 -20.68
CA LEU A 338 23.34 -6.83 -20.13
C LEU A 338 23.10 -6.93 -18.62
N GLY A 339 22.74 -5.82 -17.95
CA GLY A 339 22.44 -5.77 -16.51
C GLY A 339 20.96 -5.86 -16.25
N GLY A 340 20.53 -6.53 -15.23
CA GLY A 340 19.21 -6.43 -14.62
C GLY A 340 19.37 -5.79 -13.25
N ASP A 341 18.24 -5.56 -12.60
CA ASP A 341 18.24 -5.10 -11.22
C ASP A 341 18.81 -6.18 -10.29
N ARG A 342 19.43 -5.77 -9.21
CA ARG A 342 20.10 -6.63 -8.23
C ARG A 342 19.66 -6.24 -6.83
N ASN A 343 19.19 -7.19 -6.06
CA ASN A 343 19.01 -7.00 -4.62
C ASN A 343 20.37 -6.99 -3.93
N VAL A 344 20.69 -5.90 -3.27
CA VAL A 344 21.86 -5.76 -2.40
C VAL A 344 21.38 -5.80 -0.97
N MET A 345 21.90 -6.73 -0.18
CA MET A 345 21.59 -6.89 1.23
C MET A 345 22.85 -6.88 2.07
N PHE A 346 22.79 -6.20 3.21
CA PHE A 346 23.87 -6.17 4.18
C PHE A 346 23.51 -6.98 5.42
N MET A 347 24.51 -7.53 6.07
CA MET A 347 24.33 -8.30 7.31
C MET A 347 24.18 -7.40 8.55
N HIS A 348 24.48 -6.10 8.42
CA HIS A 348 24.40 -5.12 9.51
C HIS A 348 24.25 -3.71 8.94
N GLU A 349 23.82 -2.80 9.77
CA GLU A 349 23.60 -1.38 9.45
C GLU A 349 24.92 -0.62 9.24
N GLY A 350 24.84 0.60 8.72
CA GLY A 350 25.98 1.50 8.53
C GLY A 350 26.80 1.25 7.28
N CYS A 351 26.40 0.29 6.43
CA CYS A 351 27.06 0.05 5.15
C CYS A 351 26.75 1.18 4.16
N GLN A 352 27.72 1.49 3.31
CA GLN A 352 27.56 2.53 2.30
C GLN A 352 26.72 2.03 1.12
N ILE A 353 25.69 2.81 0.75
CA ILE A 353 24.95 2.59 -0.49
C ILE A 353 25.85 2.90 -1.70
N ARG A 354 25.86 1.99 -2.66
CA ARG A 354 26.59 2.17 -3.93
C ARG A 354 25.58 2.30 -5.06
N ARG A 355 25.49 3.51 -5.60
CA ARG A 355 24.52 3.82 -6.64
C ARG A 355 25.01 3.37 -8.01
N SER A 356 24.06 2.95 -8.84
CA SER A 356 24.26 2.79 -10.28
C SER A 356 24.54 4.16 -10.90
N SER A 357 25.17 4.18 -12.08
CA SER A 357 25.53 5.40 -12.80
C SER A 357 24.34 6.11 -13.47
N HIS A 358 23.19 6.07 -12.83
CA HIS A 358 21.97 6.80 -13.27
C HIS A 358 21.93 8.26 -12.80
N ALA A 359 23.03 8.81 -12.37
CA ALA A 359 23.12 10.23 -12.03
C ALA A 359 23.26 11.09 -13.27
#